data_890992c691efc2c8c434517d4504c372
#
_entry.id   890992c691efc2c8c434517d4504c372
#
_cell.length_a   1.000
_cell.length_b   1.000
_cell.length_c   1.000
_cell.angle_alpha   90.00
_cell.angle_beta   90.00
_cell.angle_gamma   90.00
#
_symmetry.space_group_name_H-M   'P 1'
#
loop_
_entity.id
_entity.type
_entity.pdbx_description
1 polymer ?
#
loop_
_entity_poly.entity_id
_entity_poly.type
_entity_poly.pdbx_seq_one_letter_code
_entity_poly.pdbx_strand_id
1 'polypeptide(L)'
;GLHRNTFIQSPKLLDATLRLKSSPHIRFAGQMTGCEGYVESAAIGLLAGRFAAAELLGQALTPPPADTALGALLGHVTGNVETADYQPMNVNFGLFPPLTDVKKKSRKEAYTARARASFGEWLGEMA
;
A
#
# COMPACT_ATOMS: atom_id res chain seq x y z
N GLY A 1 -13.61 -16.35 -21.62
CA GLY A 1 -13.99 -16.60 -20.25
C GLY A 1 -13.57 -15.49 -19.32
N LEU A 2 -14.37 -15.32 -18.30
CA LEU A 2 -14.06 -14.34 -17.27
C LEU A 2 -12.97 -14.92 -16.38
N HIS A 3 -11.80 -14.29 -16.42
CA HIS A 3 -10.73 -14.63 -15.50
C HIS A 3 -10.97 -13.89 -14.20
N ARG A 4 -11.37 -14.62 -13.18
CA ARG A 4 -11.49 -14.07 -11.85
C ARG A 4 -10.25 -14.44 -11.07
N ASN A 5 -9.53 -13.44 -10.63
CA ASN A 5 -8.38 -13.66 -9.78
C ASN A 5 -8.86 -13.83 -8.34
N THR A 6 -8.34 -14.84 -7.67
CA THR A 6 -8.63 -15.06 -6.26
C THR A 6 -7.90 -14.03 -5.43
N PHE A 7 -8.59 -13.40 -4.50
CA PHE A 7 -7.98 -12.49 -3.54
C PHE A 7 -8.60 -12.70 -2.15
N ILE A 8 -7.86 -12.34 -1.13
CA ILE A 8 -8.33 -12.43 0.25
C ILE A 8 -8.87 -11.07 0.71
N GLN A 9 -9.65 -11.06 1.80
CA GLN A 9 -10.13 -9.82 2.42
C GLN A 9 -9.02 -9.20 3.24
N SER A 10 -8.00 -8.71 2.56
CA SER A 10 -6.77 -8.21 3.17
C SER A 10 -6.97 -7.13 4.23
N PRO A 11 -7.86 -6.14 4.04
CA PRO A 11 -8.06 -5.12 5.09
C PRO A 11 -8.51 -5.71 6.43
N LYS A 12 -9.21 -6.82 6.39
CA LYS A 12 -9.69 -7.50 7.60
C LYS A 12 -8.64 -8.45 8.17
N LEU A 13 -7.88 -9.11 7.31
CA LEU A 13 -7.02 -10.23 7.68
C LEU A 13 -5.57 -9.84 7.97
N LEU A 14 -5.07 -8.75 7.35
CA LEU A 14 -3.68 -8.36 7.44
C LEU A 14 -3.49 -7.12 8.31
N ASP A 15 -2.38 -7.08 9.04
CA ASP A 15 -1.97 -5.88 9.78
C ASP A 15 -1.28 -4.88 8.82
N ALA A 16 -0.86 -3.75 9.36
CA ALA A 16 -0.24 -2.66 8.58
C ALA A 16 1.06 -3.05 7.87
N THR A 17 1.67 -4.16 8.25
CA THR A 17 2.91 -4.67 7.65
C THR A 17 2.70 -5.96 6.86
N LEU A 18 1.46 -6.21 6.44
CA LEU A 18 1.07 -7.36 5.60
C LEU A 18 1.11 -8.72 6.31
N ARG A 19 1.24 -8.73 7.64
CA ARG A 19 1.21 -9.98 8.41
C ARG A 19 -0.24 -10.43 8.61
N LEU A 20 -0.45 -11.74 8.51
CA LEU A 20 -1.74 -12.33 8.85
C LEU A 20 -1.97 -12.17 10.36
N LYS A 21 -3.03 -11.50 10.75
CA LYS A 21 -3.32 -11.20 12.18
C LYS A 21 -3.41 -12.45 13.03
N SER A 22 -4.00 -13.52 12.50
CA SER A 22 -4.14 -14.79 13.23
C SER A 22 -2.86 -15.62 13.25
N SER A 23 -1.88 -15.31 12.41
CA SER A 23 -0.60 -16.02 12.34
C SER A 23 0.48 -15.02 11.92
N PRO A 24 0.99 -14.20 12.85
CA PRO A 24 1.87 -13.07 12.50
C PRO A 24 3.21 -13.43 11.85
N HIS A 25 3.57 -14.70 11.83
CA HIS A 25 4.78 -15.17 11.15
C HIS A 25 4.58 -15.36 9.64
N ILE A 26 3.34 -15.16 9.14
CA ILE A 26 2.99 -15.31 7.74
C ILE A 26 2.65 -13.93 7.16
N ARG A 27 3.21 -13.60 6.01
CA ARG A 27 2.86 -12.41 5.24
C ARG A 27 2.28 -12.80 3.89
N PHE A 28 1.40 -11.97 3.38
CA PHE A 28 0.85 -12.10 2.04
C PHE A 28 1.23 -10.86 1.22
N ALA A 29 1.43 -11.07 -0.06
CA ALA A 29 1.75 -9.99 -0.98
C ALA A 29 1.25 -10.33 -2.38
N GLY A 30 1.26 -9.33 -3.26
CA GLY A 30 0.89 -9.50 -4.65
C GLY A 30 -0.62 -9.50 -4.89
N GLN A 31 -1.02 -10.02 -6.02
CA GLN A 31 -2.41 -10.01 -6.49
C GLN A 31 -3.40 -10.58 -5.49
N MET A 32 -3.00 -11.61 -4.78
CA MET A 32 -3.82 -12.25 -3.75
C MET A 32 -4.29 -11.27 -2.67
N THR A 33 -3.55 -10.19 -2.42
CA THR A 33 -3.92 -9.18 -1.43
C THR A 33 -4.90 -8.13 -1.94
N GLY A 34 -5.25 -8.16 -3.22
CA GLY A 34 -6.17 -7.19 -3.80
C GLY A 34 -5.50 -6.01 -4.49
N CYS A 35 -4.24 -6.13 -4.86
CA CYS A 35 -3.61 -5.18 -5.78
C CYS A 35 -3.62 -5.77 -7.18
N GLU A 36 -3.97 -4.96 -8.19
CA GLU A 36 -3.96 -5.37 -9.58
C GLU A 36 -2.78 -4.76 -10.32
N GLY A 37 -2.21 -5.54 -11.24
CA GLY A 37 -1.10 -5.10 -12.07
C GLY A 37 0.23 -5.64 -11.59
N TYR A 38 1.14 -5.81 -12.54
CA TYR A 38 2.47 -6.36 -12.26
C TYR A 38 3.30 -5.44 -11.36
N VAL A 39 3.25 -4.13 -11.63
CA VAL A 39 4.01 -3.14 -10.85
C VAL A 39 3.48 -3.08 -9.42
N GLU A 40 2.16 -3.05 -9.26
CA GLU A 40 1.52 -3.03 -7.94
C GLU A 40 1.86 -4.30 -7.14
N SER A 41 1.79 -5.45 -7.78
CA SER A 41 2.14 -6.72 -7.12
C SER A 41 3.61 -6.75 -6.71
N ALA A 42 4.50 -6.28 -7.58
CA ALA A 42 5.93 -6.18 -7.27
C ALA A 42 6.18 -5.21 -6.11
N ALA A 43 5.47 -4.07 -6.08
CA ALA A 43 5.61 -3.07 -5.03
C ALA A 43 5.22 -3.62 -3.66
N ILE A 44 4.08 -4.29 -3.56
CA ILE A 44 3.64 -4.90 -2.30
C ILE A 44 4.58 -6.04 -1.90
N GLY A 45 5.08 -6.82 -2.86
CA GLY A 45 6.08 -7.85 -2.60
C GLY A 45 7.37 -7.28 -2.05
N LEU A 46 7.84 -6.16 -2.60
CA LEU A 46 9.02 -5.47 -2.11
C LEU A 46 8.84 -5.01 -0.66
N LEU A 47 7.69 -4.42 -0.34
CA LEU A 47 7.38 -4.00 1.03
C LEU A 47 7.32 -5.18 1.99
N ALA A 48 6.66 -6.26 1.59
CA ALA A 48 6.59 -7.47 2.43
C ALA A 48 7.99 -8.00 2.75
N GLY A 49 8.86 -8.06 1.75
CA GLY A 49 10.25 -8.49 1.93
C GLY A 49 11.04 -7.57 2.86
N ARG A 50 10.89 -6.26 2.70
CA ARG A 50 11.56 -5.28 3.56
C ARG A 50 11.06 -5.35 5.01
N PHE A 51 9.76 -5.50 5.20
CA PHE A 51 9.19 -5.67 6.54
C PHE A 51 9.70 -6.95 7.21
N ALA A 52 9.74 -8.05 6.47
CA ALA A 52 10.26 -9.32 6.99
C ALA A 52 11.74 -9.22 7.36
N ALA A 53 12.55 -8.61 6.51
CA ALA A 53 13.97 -8.41 6.77
C ALA A 53 14.21 -7.54 8.00
N ALA A 54 13.48 -6.43 8.12
CA ALA A 54 13.58 -5.55 9.29
C ALA A 54 13.22 -6.28 10.58
N GLU A 55 12.17 -7.10 10.55
CA GLU A 55 11.74 -7.89 11.69
C GLU A 55 12.84 -8.88 12.12
N LEU A 56 13.43 -9.59 11.17
CA LEU A 56 14.52 -10.55 11.44
C LEU A 56 15.77 -9.87 11.99
N LEU A 57 16.07 -8.66 11.54
CA LEU A 57 17.26 -7.92 11.97
C LEU A 57 17.01 -7.07 13.22
N GLY A 58 15.80 -7.10 13.77
CA GLY A 58 15.45 -6.30 14.93
C GLY A 58 15.43 -4.80 14.65
N GLN A 59 15.22 -4.40 13.40
CA GLN A 59 15.17 -3.00 12.97
C GLN A 59 13.73 -2.53 12.86
N ALA A 60 13.49 -1.27 13.22
CA ALA A 60 12.19 -0.65 12.98
C ALA A 60 12.10 -0.23 11.51
N LEU A 61 11.03 -0.58 10.85
CA LEU A 61 10.77 -0.11 9.50
C LEU A 61 9.40 0.56 9.47
N THR A 62 9.39 1.86 9.25
CA THR A 62 8.17 2.65 9.12
C THR A 62 7.57 2.39 7.74
N PRO A 63 6.26 2.10 7.64
CA PRO A 63 5.60 1.99 6.34
C PRO A 63 5.70 3.29 5.55
N PRO A 64 5.68 3.22 4.20
CA PRO A 64 5.71 4.43 3.39
C PRO A 64 4.50 5.33 3.67
N PRO A 65 4.66 6.66 3.58
CA PRO A 65 3.56 7.58 3.87
C PRO A 65 2.35 7.37 2.96
N ALA A 66 1.16 7.55 3.52
CA ALA A 66 -0.11 7.32 2.82
C ALA A 66 -0.32 8.22 1.61
N ASP A 67 0.37 9.35 1.54
CA ASP A 67 0.28 10.28 0.40
C ASP A 67 1.28 9.96 -0.73
N THR A 68 1.94 8.81 -0.65
CA THR A 68 2.77 8.27 -1.74
C THR A 68 2.01 7.14 -2.43
N ALA A 69 2.36 6.84 -3.67
CA ALA A 69 1.74 5.73 -4.40
C ALA A 69 1.91 4.40 -3.64
N LEU A 70 3.10 4.16 -3.13
CA LEU A 70 3.42 2.94 -2.39
C LEU A 70 2.62 2.84 -1.09
N GLY A 71 2.55 3.94 -0.32
CA GLY A 71 1.80 4.00 0.92
C GLY A 71 0.30 3.96 0.71
N ALA A 72 -0.21 4.61 -0.34
CA ALA A 72 -1.63 4.58 -0.69
C ALA A 72 -2.08 3.16 -1.07
N LEU A 73 -1.26 2.44 -1.83
CA LEU A 73 -1.54 1.06 -2.20
C LEU A 73 -1.50 0.14 -0.97
N LEU A 74 -0.50 0.29 -0.13
CA LEU A 74 -0.39 -0.46 1.13
C LEU A 74 -1.62 -0.21 2.01
N GLY A 75 -2.04 1.05 2.14
CA GLY A 75 -3.24 1.41 2.90
C GLY A 75 -4.50 0.77 2.34
N HIS A 76 -4.61 0.67 1.02
CA HIS A 76 -5.75 -0.01 0.39
C HIS A 76 -5.81 -1.49 0.81
N VAL A 77 -4.69 -2.20 0.78
CA VAL A 77 -4.68 -3.63 1.10
C VAL A 77 -4.66 -3.93 2.60
N THR A 78 -4.38 -2.96 3.45
CA THR A 78 -4.26 -3.19 4.90
C THR A 78 -5.31 -2.52 5.77
N GLY A 79 -6.31 -1.84 5.20
CA GLY A 79 -7.42 -1.41 6.00
C GLY A 79 -7.97 -0.02 5.85
N ASN A 80 -7.62 0.69 4.78
CA ASN A 80 -8.16 2.02 4.55
C ASN A 80 -9.54 2.01 3.87
N VAL A 81 -10.11 0.82 3.66
CA VAL A 81 -11.41 0.69 2.99
C VAL A 81 -12.34 -0.23 3.78
N GLU A 82 -13.63 -0.03 3.58
CA GLU A 82 -14.66 -0.89 4.14
C GLU A 82 -14.53 -2.30 3.55
N THR A 83 -14.45 -3.31 4.40
CA THR A 83 -14.22 -4.69 3.97
C THR A 83 -15.34 -5.26 3.11
N ALA A 84 -16.58 -4.78 3.31
CA ALA A 84 -17.73 -5.27 2.53
C ALA A 84 -17.60 -4.97 1.05
N ASP A 85 -16.95 -3.86 0.70
CA ASP A 85 -16.80 -3.39 -0.68
C ASP A 85 -15.38 -3.53 -1.21
N TYR A 86 -14.54 -4.33 -0.53
CA TYR A 86 -13.15 -4.47 -0.91
C TYR A 86 -13.01 -5.14 -2.29
N GLN A 87 -12.38 -4.44 -3.21
CA GLN A 87 -12.12 -4.92 -4.57
C GLN A 87 -10.65 -4.74 -4.92
N PRO A 88 -10.11 -5.64 -5.74
CA PRO A 88 -8.76 -5.45 -6.28
C PRO A 88 -8.67 -4.14 -7.06
N MET A 89 -7.58 -3.42 -6.88
CA MET A 89 -7.35 -2.14 -7.54
C MET A 89 -5.90 -1.95 -7.97
N ASN A 90 -5.75 -1.21 -9.07
CA ASN A 90 -4.49 -0.59 -9.42
C ASN A 90 -4.31 0.66 -8.56
N VAL A 91 -3.07 1.10 -8.36
CA VAL A 91 -2.83 2.37 -7.68
C VAL A 91 -3.40 3.52 -8.52
N ASN A 92 -4.10 4.44 -7.85
CA ASN A 92 -4.70 5.61 -8.51
C ASN A 92 -4.83 6.73 -7.48
N PHE A 93 -5.07 7.95 -7.95
CA PHE A 93 -5.17 9.11 -7.05
C PHE A 93 -6.35 9.03 -6.08
N GLY A 94 -7.36 8.22 -6.37
CA GLY A 94 -8.47 7.98 -5.44
C GLY A 94 -8.06 7.30 -4.15
N LEU A 95 -6.93 6.61 -4.13
CA LEU A 95 -6.39 5.96 -2.92
C LEU A 95 -5.58 6.92 -2.05
N PHE A 96 -5.24 8.10 -2.56
CA PHE A 96 -4.45 9.08 -1.84
C PHE A 96 -5.31 9.89 -0.89
N PRO A 97 -4.76 10.36 0.25
CA PRO A 97 -5.49 11.29 1.10
C PRO A 97 -5.91 12.53 0.29
N PRO A 98 -7.16 13.02 0.46
CA PRO A 98 -7.65 14.14 -0.33
C PRO A 98 -6.80 15.39 -0.18
N LEU A 99 -6.70 16.17 -1.25
CA LEU A 99 -6.11 17.50 -1.21
C LEU A 99 -7.23 18.52 -1.00
N THR A 100 -6.98 19.51 -0.14
CA THR A 100 -7.90 20.63 0.09
C THR A 100 -7.37 21.87 -0.63
N ASP A 101 -8.29 22.75 -1.04
CA ASP A 101 -7.99 24.06 -1.64
C ASP A 101 -7.14 24.01 -2.92
N VAL A 102 -7.22 22.90 -3.66
CA VAL A 102 -6.53 22.76 -4.93
C VAL A 102 -7.54 22.72 -6.07
N LYS A 103 -7.34 23.55 -7.07
CA LYS A 103 -8.17 23.58 -8.27
C LYS A 103 -8.06 22.25 -9.01
N LYS A 104 -9.16 21.78 -9.58
CA LYS A 104 -9.21 20.53 -10.35
C LYS A 104 -8.10 20.42 -11.40
N LYS A 105 -7.80 21.54 -12.05
CA LYS A 105 -6.76 21.64 -13.10
C LYS A 105 -5.36 21.34 -12.58
N SER A 106 -5.07 21.67 -11.32
CA SER A 106 -3.74 21.51 -10.69
C SER A 106 -3.65 20.29 -9.77
N ARG A 107 -4.72 19.53 -9.65
CA ARG A 107 -4.81 18.44 -8.67
C ARG A 107 -3.77 17.35 -8.89
N LYS A 108 -3.59 16.94 -10.12
CA LYS A 108 -2.65 15.87 -10.49
C LYS A 108 -1.21 16.23 -10.13
N GLU A 109 -0.80 17.45 -10.46
CA GLU A 109 0.52 17.97 -10.13
C GLU A 109 0.73 18.10 -8.62
N ALA A 110 -0.32 18.54 -7.91
CA ALA A 110 -0.27 18.69 -6.46
C ALA A 110 -0.13 17.34 -5.74
N TYR A 111 -0.86 16.31 -6.18
CA TYR A 111 -0.68 14.95 -5.66
C TYR A 111 0.74 14.44 -5.89
N THR A 112 1.26 14.65 -7.08
CA THR A 112 2.61 14.21 -7.46
C THR A 112 3.68 14.92 -6.64
N ALA A 113 3.55 16.25 -6.46
CA ALA A 113 4.51 17.04 -5.68
C ALA A 113 4.51 16.61 -4.20
N ARG A 114 3.33 16.43 -3.63
CA ARG A 114 3.19 15.96 -2.25
C ARG A 114 3.80 14.57 -2.07
N ALA A 115 3.51 13.67 -2.99
CA ALA A 115 4.04 12.30 -2.95
C ALA A 115 5.56 12.29 -3.03
N ARG A 116 6.14 13.10 -3.90
CA ARG A 116 7.59 13.21 -4.04
C ARG A 116 8.26 13.69 -2.78
N ALA A 117 7.71 14.72 -2.15
CA ALA A 117 8.24 15.27 -0.91
C ALA A 117 8.19 14.25 0.23
N SER A 118 7.03 13.62 0.43
CA SER A 118 6.85 12.61 1.48
C SER A 118 7.71 11.38 1.26
N PHE A 119 7.82 10.93 0.02
CA PHE A 119 8.64 9.77 -0.29
C PHE A 119 10.13 10.04 -0.06
N GLY A 120 10.59 11.23 -0.41
CA GLY A 120 11.97 11.66 -0.16
C GLY A 120 12.31 11.69 1.32
N GLU A 121 11.40 12.22 2.15
CA GLU A 121 11.56 12.21 3.61
C GLU A 121 11.62 10.79 4.17
N TRP A 122 10.72 9.94 3.71
CA TRP A 122 10.68 8.55 4.15
C TRP A 122 11.96 7.79 3.79
N LEU A 123 12.49 8.00 2.59
CA LEU A 123 13.77 7.40 2.18
C LEU A 123 14.92 7.90 3.05
N GLY A 124 14.91 9.17 3.44
CA GLY A 124 15.91 9.75 4.33
C GLY A 124 15.90 9.12 5.71
N GLU A 125 14.73 8.84 6.26
CA GLU A 125 14.57 8.18 7.57
C GLU A 125 15.11 6.76 7.56
N MET A 126 15.11 6.11 6.40
CA MET A 126 15.54 4.71 6.25
C MET A 126 17.01 4.55 5.89
N ALA A 127 17.68 5.65 5.63
CA ALA A 127 19.10 5.65 5.26
C ALA A 127 20.01 5.39 6.47
#